data_f071d5d8d7c05ce9d979e5d9d2d49a1a
#
_entry.id   f071d5d8d7c05ce9d979e5d9d2d49a1a
#
_cell.length_a   1.000
_cell.length_b   1.000
_cell.length_c   1.000
_cell.angle_alpha   90.00
_cell.angle_beta   90.00
_cell.angle_gamma   90.00
#
_symmetry.space_group_name_H-M   'P 1'
#
loop_
_entity.id
_entity.type
_entity.pdbx_description
1 polymer ?
#
loop_
_entity_poly.entity_id
_entity_poly.type
_entity_poly.pdbx_seq_one_letter_code
_entity_poly.pdbx_strand_id
1 'polypeptide(L)'
;MIFLNSVISSSYLLDGLCFLLYCTMFFGYMRFIEWKSRGNPVYTVQGISSLARATWVKTVMEEGKDILAVQTLRNSTMAATFLASTAILLSVGVLTLSGQSDKLKITWQLLEYFGDRHEELMPAKLIILLVNLFAAFFFFASSIRLYGDVGYMINARYTGQDQSESRKVVEAEVVADQLNRAGDHYRMGMRGFYSMVPLVFWFFGPIFLLGASVLVVTILFHLDRTHAMEEDFYKET
;
A
#
# COMPACT_ATOMS: atom_id res chain seq x y z
N MET A 1 35.37 -30.16 -4.07
CA MET A 1 33.94 -30.39 -3.79
C MET A 1 33.46 -29.66 -2.51
N ILE A 2 34.16 -29.77 -1.38
CA ILE A 2 33.79 -29.10 -0.10
C ILE A 2 33.83 -27.57 -0.20
N PHE A 3 34.79 -26.98 -0.89
CA PHE A 3 34.95 -25.53 -1.06
C PHE A 3 33.83 -24.91 -1.95
N LEU A 4 33.40 -25.63 -3.01
CA LEU A 4 32.28 -25.19 -3.85
C LEU A 4 30.96 -25.18 -3.08
N ASN A 5 30.71 -26.21 -2.26
CA ASN A 5 29.50 -26.28 -1.42
C ASN A 5 29.46 -25.18 -0.34
N SER A 6 30.60 -24.76 0.19
CA SER A 6 30.66 -23.69 1.19
C SER A 6 30.41 -22.31 0.56
N VAL A 7 30.89 -22.05 -0.64
CA VAL A 7 30.66 -20.81 -1.39
C VAL A 7 29.19 -20.69 -1.83
N ILE A 8 28.63 -21.78 -2.39
CA ILE A 8 27.21 -21.86 -2.78
C ILE A 8 26.30 -21.63 -1.56
N SER A 9 26.58 -22.29 -0.42
CA SER A 9 25.84 -22.07 0.82
C SER A 9 25.93 -20.65 1.34
N SER A 10 27.06 -19.96 1.18
CA SER A 10 27.27 -18.58 1.60
C SER A 10 26.42 -17.57 0.81
N SER A 11 26.23 -17.80 -0.48
CA SER A 11 25.48 -16.87 -1.33
C SER A 11 23.97 -16.98 -1.17
N TYR A 12 23.43 -18.19 -0.98
CA TYR A 12 22.03 -18.37 -0.61
C TYR A 12 21.70 -17.71 0.72
N LEU A 13 22.63 -17.82 1.67
CA LEU A 13 22.51 -17.16 2.98
C LEU A 13 22.48 -15.64 2.82
N LEU A 14 23.30 -15.08 1.91
CA LEU A 14 23.33 -13.64 1.66
C LEU A 14 22.00 -13.14 1.05
N ASP A 15 21.47 -13.83 0.03
CA ASP A 15 20.17 -13.50 -0.58
C ASP A 15 19.04 -13.56 0.46
N GLY A 16 18.98 -14.64 1.24
CA GLY A 16 18.01 -14.81 2.32
C GLY A 16 18.12 -13.75 3.40
N LEU A 17 19.34 -13.40 3.81
CA LEU A 17 19.60 -12.38 4.82
C LEU A 17 19.21 -10.98 4.32
N CYS A 18 19.53 -10.64 3.07
CA CYS A 18 19.13 -9.37 2.46
C CYS A 18 17.61 -9.26 2.33
N PHE A 19 16.93 -10.35 1.95
CA PHE A 19 15.47 -10.38 1.90
C PHE A 19 14.84 -10.24 3.30
N LEU A 20 15.41 -10.85 4.30
CA LEU A 20 14.95 -10.73 5.69
C LEU A 20 15.17 -9.30 6.21
N LEU A 21 16.30 -8.67 5.87
CA LEU A 21 16.55 -7.26 6.17
C LEU A 21 15.55 -6.34 5.46
N TYR A 22 15.26 -6.58 4.19
CA TYR A 22 14.20 -5.87 3.47
C TYR A 22 12.86 -5.97 4.19
N CYS A 23 12.44 -7.20 4.55
CA CYS A 23 11.19 -7.41 5.27
C CYS A 23 11.18 -6.68 6.61
N THR A 24 12.25 -6.77 7.40
CA THR A 24 12.33 -6.08 8.70
C THR A 24 12.32 -4.56 8.56
N MET A 25 13.01 -4.00 7.56
CA MET A 25 12.99 -2.56 7.27
C MET A 25 11.59 -2.11 6.85
N PHE A 26 10.96 -2.79 5.89
CA PHE A 26 9.67 -2.39 5.35
C PHE A 26 8.54 -2.55 6.37
N PHE A 27 8.40 -3.72 6.99
CA PHE A 27 7.38 -3.97 8.01
C PHE A 27 7.67 -3.20 9.30
N GLY A 28 8.92 -3.06 9.69
CA GLY A 28 9.34 -2.25 10.84
C GLY A 28 8.96 -0.78 10.66
N TYR A 29 9.20 -0.23 9.46
CA TYR A 29 8.76 1.11 9.11
C TYR A 29 7.22 1.25 9.18
N MET A 30 6.47 0.30 8.63
CA MET A 30 5.00 0.32 8.70
C MET A 30 4.49 0.34 10.15
N ARG A 31 5.07 -0.51 11.01
CA ARG A 31 4.73 -0.57 12.44
C ARG A 31 5.11 0.71 13.18
N PHE A 32 6.26 1.28 12.83
CA PHE A 32 6.71 2.56 13.40
C PHE A 32 5.73 3.70 13.09
N ILE A 33 5.30 3.84 11.83
CA ILE A 33 4.34 4.87 11.41
C ILE A 33 2.98 4.66 12.08
N GLU A 34 2.47 3.42 12.16
CA GLU A 34 1.23 3.13 12.88
C GLU A 34 1.31 3.49 14.36
N TRP A 35 2.41 3.10 15.01
CA TRP A 35 2.62 3.41 16.44
C TRP A 35 2.67 4.91 16.68
N LYS A 36 3.39 5.64 15.83
CA LYS A 36 3.51 7.09 15.92
C LYS A 36 2.18 7.80 15.66
N SER A 37 1.41 7.34 14.68
CA SER A 37 0.10 7.88 14.32
C SER A 37 -0.95 7.66 15.43
N ARG A 38 -0.88 6.56 16.17
CA ARG A 38 -1.76 6.31 17.34
C ARG A 38 -1.49 7.27 18.49
N GLY A 39 -0.23 7.66 18.70
CA GLY A 39 0.15 8.62 19.75
C GLY A 39 -0.16 10.07 19.38
N ASN A 40 -0.07 10.43 18.12
CA ASN A 40 -0.37 11.77 17.60
C ASN A 40 -0.94 11.65 16.17
N PRO A 41 -2.28 11.74 15.99
CA PRO A 41 -2.91 11.64 14.68
C PRO A 41 -2.43 12.70 13.67
N VAL A 42 -2.04 13.88 14.16
CA VAL A 42 -1.60 15.01 13.31
C VAL A 42 -0.17 14.81 12.77
N TYR A 43 0.60 13.89 13.37
CA TYR A 43 1.97 13.59 12.94
C TYR A 43 2.07 13.02 11.52
N THR A 44 1.04 12.32 11.07
CA THR A 44 1.02 11.66 9.77
C THR A 44 -0.06 12.24 8.85
N VAL A 45 0.28 12.36 7.57
CA VAL A 45 -0.68 12.72 6.51
C VAL A 45 -1.93 11.84 6.55
N GLN A 46 -1.77 10.56 6.91
CA GLN A 46 -2.87 9.62 7.07
C GLN A 46 -3.83 10.01 8.19
N GLY A 47 -3.31 10.36 9.36
CA GLY A 47 -4.15 10.75 10.49
C GLY A 47 -4.96 12.00 10.17
N ILE A 48 -4.32 13.03 9.58
CA ILE A 48 -5.01 14.23 9.11
C ILE A 48 -6.07 13.89 8.06
N SER A 49 -5.74 13.06 7.08
CA SER A 49 -6.70 12.64 6.04
C SER A 49 -7.89 11.87 6.63
N SER A 50 -7.66 11.09 7.70
CA SER A 50 -8.73 10.38 8.41
C SER A 50 -9.68 11.35 9.11
N LEU A 51 -9.15 12.37 9.81
CA LEU A 51 -9.93 13.42 10.44
C LEU A 51 -10.70 14.25 9.40
N ALA A 52 -10.03 14.64 8.31
CA ALA A 52 -10.64 15.39 7.23
C ALA A 52 -11.80 14.62 6.58
N ARG A 53 -11.65 13.31 6.36
CA ARG A 53 -12.74 12.48 5.82
C ARG A 53 -13.92 12.40 6.79
N ALA A 54 -13.67 12.27 8.09
CA ALA A 54 -14.75 12.23 9.10
C ALA A 54 -15.52 13.54 9.14
N THR A 55 -14.83 14.68 9.18
CA THR A 55 -15.45 16.01 9.13
C THR A 55 -16.21 16.22 7.82
N TRP A 56 -15.62 15.82 6.68
CA TRP A 56 -16.25 15.93 5.40
C TRP A 56 -17.56 15.13 5.31
N VAL A 57 -17.58 13.89 5.77
CA VAL A 57 -18.82 13.07 5.83
C VAL A 57 -19.90 13.78 6.61
N LYS A 58 -19.56 14.28 7.81
CA LYS A 58 -20.52 15.00 8.67
C LYS A 58 -21.12 16.22 7.94
N THR A 59 -20.26 17.06 7.36
CA THR A 59 -20.69 18.26 6.63
C THR A 59 -21.58 17.93 5.43
N VAL A 60 -21.20 16.92 4.65
CA VAL A 60 -21.97 16.52 3.45
C VAL A 60 -23.33 15.97 3.82
N MET A 61 -23.43 15.17 4.89
CA MET A 61 -24.70 14.62 5.36
C MET A 61 -25.61 15.68 5.98
N GLU A 62 -25.05 16.65 6.72
CA GLU A 62 -25.79 17.76 7.33
C GLU A 62 -26.32 18.74 6.25
N GLU A 63 -25.49 19.09 5.28
CA GLU A 63 -25.84 20.09 4.26
C GLU A 63 -26.60 19.48 3.05
N GLY A 64 -26.71 18.14 2.95
CA GLY A 64 -27.38 17.45 1.86
C GLY A 64 -26.66 17.62 0.50
N LYS A 65 -25.33 17.69 0.51
CA LYS A 65 -24.49 17.84 -0.71
C LYS A 65 -24.26 16.52 -1.43
N ASP A 66 -25.33 15.82 -1.78
CA ASP A 66 -25.31 14.45 -2.32
C ASP A 66 -24.51 14.34 -3.62
N ILE A 67 -24.61 15.33 -4.52
CA ILE A 67 -23.89 15.34 -5.81
C ILE A 67 -22.38 15.43 -5.59
N LEU A 68 -21.92 16.26 -4.65
CA LEU A 68 -20.52 16.41 -4.32
C LEU A 68 -19.97 15.09 -3.74
N ALA A 69 -20.74 14.44 -2.88
CA ALA A 69 -20.37 13.15 -2.30
C ALA A 69 -20.17 12.08 -3.37
N VAL A 70 -21.15 11.93 -4.27
CA VAL A 70 -21.08 10.95 -5.36
C VAL A 70 -19.90 11.22 -6.28
N GLN A 71 -19.60 12.47 -6.62
CA GLN A 71 -18.46 12.83 -7.47
C GLN A 71 -17.13 12.49 -6.79
N THR A 72 -16.97 12.82 -5.51
CA THR A 72 -15.75 12.54 -4.75
C THR A 72 -15.50 11.04 -4.61
N LEU A 73 -16.54 10.28 -4.25
CA LEU A 73 -16.44 8.82 -4.12
C LEU A 73 -16.17 8.15 -5.47
N ARG A 74 -16.82 8.64 -6.57
CA ARG A 74 -16.54 8.15 -7.92
C ARG A 74 -15.08 8.34 -8.30
N ASN A 75 -14.50 9.51 -8.05
CA ASN A 75 -13.10 9.78 -8.36
C ASN A 75 -12.16 8.84 -7.57
N SER A 76 -12.44 8.62 -6.27
CA SER A 76 -11.67 7.69 -5.43
C SER A 76 -11.78 6.25 -5.94
N THR A 77 -13.00 5.81 -6.30
CA THR A 77 -13.25 4.49 -6.88
C THR A 77 -12.55 4.31 -8.21
N MET A 78 -12.58 5.32 -9.10
CA MET A 78 -11.88 5.28 -10.39
C MET A 78 -10.36 5.14 -10.20
N ALA A 79 -9.77 5.90 -9.29
CA ALA A 79 -8.34 5.81 -8.99
C ALA A 79 -7.97 4.41 -8.47
N ALA A 80 -8.74 3.85 -7.54
CA ALA A 80 -8.52 2.51 -7.02
C ALA A 80 -8.69 1.42 -8.10
N THR A 81 -9.69 1.57 -8.98
CA THR A 81 -9.94 0.65 -10.11
C THR A 81 -8.77 0.65 -11.09
N PHE A 82 -8.25 1.82 -11.43
CA PHE A 82 -7.09 1.94 -12.31
C PHE A 82 -5.86 1.20 -11.72
N LEU A 83 -5.59 1.39 -10.43
CA LEU A 83 -4.47 0.74 -9.75
C LEU A 83 -4.68 -0.77 -9.59
N ALA A 84 -5.91 -1.23 -9.31
CA ALA A 84 -6.25 -2.64 -9.29
C ALA A 84 -6.01 -3.30 -10.65
N SER A 85 -6.47 -2.67 -11.74
CA SER A 85 -6.24 -3.15 -13.10
C SER A 85 -4.76 -3.21 -13.45
N THR A 86 -3.99 -2.20 -13.03
CA THR A 86 -2.54 -2.17 -13.21
C THR A 86 -1.86 -3.33 -12.47
N ALA A 87 -2.28 -3.62 -11.22
CA ALA A 87 -1.73 -4.75 -10.45
C ALA A 87 -1.96 -6.10 -11.15
N ILE A 88 -3.15 -6.31 -11.72
CA ILE A 88 -3.45 -7.53 -12.50
C ILE A 88 -2.63 -7.59 -13.79
N LEU A 89 -2.52 -6.50 -14.53
CA LEU A 89 -1.70 -6.46 -15.76
C LEU A 89 -0.23 -6.79 -15.48
N LEU A 90 0.33 -6.22 -14.41
CA LEU A 90 1.69 -6.54 -13.97
C LEU A 90 1.82 -8.00 -13.53
N SER A 91 0.81 -8.56 -12.85
CA SER A 91 0.79 -9.97 -12.46
C SER A 91 0.81 -10.90 -13.68
N VAL A 92 0.03 -10.58 -14.71
CA VAL A 92 0.06 -11.32 -16.00
C VAL A 92 1.43 -11.19 -16.65
N GLY A 93 2.05 -10.00 -16.62
CA GLY A 93 3.43 -9.79 -17.09
C GLY A 93 4.44 -10.69 -16.39
N VAL A 94 4.39 -10.76 -15.06
CA VAL A 94 5.26 -11.64 -14.24
C VAL A 94 5.04 -13.11 -14.59
N LEU A 95 3.78 -13.56 -14.74
CA LEU A 95 3.47 -14.94 -15.14
C LEU A 95 3.99 -15.27 -16.55
N THR A 96 3.86 -14.33 -17.49
CA THR A 96 4.38 -14.49 -18.85
C THR A 96 5.90 -14.62 -18.85
N LEU A 97 6.59 -13.80 -18.05
CA LEU A 97 8.04 -13.89 -17.85
C LEU A 97 8.44 -15.24 -17.24
N SER A 98 7.70 -15.72 -16.24
CA SER A 98 7.96 -17.03 -15.62
C SER A 98 7.89 -18.18 -16.63
N GLY A 99 7.00 -18.11 -17.63
CA GLY A 99 6.90 -19.11 -18.70
C GLY A 99 8.02 -19.07 -19.74
N GLN A 100 8.86 -18.01 -19.77
CA GLN A 100 9.95 -17.84 -20.74
C GLN A 100 11.35 -18.03 -20.09
N SER A 101 11.44 -18.89 -19.10
CA SER A 101 12.66 -19.10 -18.28
C SER A 101 13.96 -19.26 -19.08
N ASP A 102 13.92 -19.96 -20.22
CA ASP A 102 15.14 -20.23 -21.02
C ASP A 102 15.67 -18.97 -21.75
N LYS A 103 14.78 -18.10 -22.23
CA LYS A 103 15.18 -16.83 -22.86
C LYS A 103 15.63 -15.81 -21.82
N LEU A 104 15.00 -15.83 -20.65
CA LEU A 104 15.35 -14.98 -19.54
C LEU A 104 16.73 -15.29 -18.97
N LYS A 105 17.14 -16.56 -18.92
CA LYS A 105 18.48 -16.95 -18.45
C LYS A 105 19.59 -16.20 -19.16
N ILE A 106 19.52 -16.08 -20.49
CA ILE A 106 20.53 -15.38 -21.28
C ILE A 106 20.54 -13.88 -20.98
N THR A 107 19.36 -13.27 -20.85
CA THR A 107 19.24 -11.83 -20.59
C THR A 107 19.67 -11.50 -19.15
N TRP A 108 19.30 -12.33 -18.18
CA TRP A 108 19.66 -12.14 -16.77
C TRP A 108 21.17 -12.35 -16.53
N GLN A 109 21.81 -13.29 -17.21
CA GLN A 109 23.27 -13.48 -17.17
C GLN A 109 24.06 -12.24 -17.61
N LEU A 110 23.46 -11.41 -18.47
CA LEU A 110 24.06 -10.14 -18.91
C LEU A 110 23.80 -8.99 -17.91
N LEU A 111 22.74 -9.07 -17.13
CA LEU A 111 22.33 -8.04 -16.19
C LEU A 111 22.84 -8.25 -14.76
N GLU A 112 23.21 -9.48 -14.39
CA GLU A 112 23.80 -9.80 -13.07
C GLU A 112 25.28 -9.36 -13.02
N TYR A 113 25.48 -8.05 -12.86
CA TYR A 113 26.83 -7.47 -12.77
C TYR A 113 27.47 -7.61 -11.38
N PHE A 114 26.65 -7.81 -10.31
CA PHE A 114 27.08 -7.82 -8.92
C PHE A 114 26.37 -8.88 -8.06
N GLY A 115 26.31 -10.11 -8.47
CA GLY A 115 25.72 -11.16 -7.64
C GLY A 115 26.14 -12.56 -8.06
N ASP A 116 26.24 -13.46 -7.09
CA ASP A 116 26.46 -14.87 -7.34
C ASP A 116 25.27 -15.47 -8.10
N ARG A 117 25.56 -16.26 -9.11
CA ARG A 117 24.62 -16.83 -10.10
C ARG A 117 23.71 -17.89 -9.47
N HIS A 118 22.63 -17.47 -8.82
CA HIS A 118 21.63 -18.41 -8.31
C HIS A 118 20.37 -18.42 -9.20
N GLU A 119 20.49 -19.03 -10.39
CA GLU A 119 19.35 -19.28 -11.29
C GLU A 119 18.19 -20.01 -10.55
N GLU A 120 18.52 -20.81 -9.53
CA GLU A 120 17.56 -21.56 -8.75
C GLU A 120 16.62 -20.68 -7.90
N LEU A 121 17.02 -19.46 -7.51
CA LEU A 121 16.19 -18.52 -6.73
C LEU A 121 15.24 -17.69 -7.59
N MET A 122 15.42 -17.67 -8.92
CA MET A 122 14.58 -16.90 -9.83
C MET A 122 13.08 -17.20 -9.69
N PRO A 123 12.65 -18.47 -9.69
CA PRO A 123 11.22 -18.78 -9.52
C PRO A 123 10.67 -18.26 -8.18
N ALA A 124 11.48 -18.35 -7.11
CA ALA A 124 11.06 -17.84 -5.79
C ALA A 124 10.90 -16.32 -5.78
N LYS A 125 11.83 -15.58 -6.40
CA LYS A 125 11.74 -14.11 -6.55
C LYS A 125 10.49 -13.69 -7.34
N LEU A 126 10.19 -14.41 -8.45
CA LEU A 126 8.97 -14.16 -9.24
C LEU A 126 7.69 -14.47 -8.46
N ILE A 127 7.66 -15.55 -7.70
CA ILE A 127 6.50 -15.89 -6.85
C ILE A 127 6.27 -14.83 -5.77
N ILE A 128 7.33 -14.37 -5.11
CA ILE A 128 7.23 -13.32 -4.08
C ILE A 128 6.70 -12.03 -4.68
N LEU A 129 7.22 -11.62 -5.85
CA LEU A 129 6.73 -10.45 -6.58
C LEU A 129 5.26 -10.61 -6.97
N LEU A 130 4.85 -11.79 -7.46
CA LEU A 130 3.48 -12.11 -7.83
C LEU A 130 2.54 -12.04 -6.63
N VAL A 131 2.92 -12.63 -5.50
CA VAL A 131 2.15 -12.58 -4.26
C VAL A 131 1.97 -11.13 -3.79
N ASN A 132 3.01 -10.32 -3.88
CA ASN A 132 2.93 -8.89 -3.54
C ASN A 132 1.96 -8.12 -4.45
N LEU A 133 1.97 -8.39 -5.76
CA LEU A 133 1.04 -7.76 -6.71
C LEU A 133 -0.41 -8.19 -6.48
N PHE A 134 -0.66 -9.48 -6.21
CA PHE A 134 -1.99 -9.96 -5.85
C PHE A 134 -2.47 -9.34 -4.52
N ALA A 135 -1.61 -9.23 -3.53
CA ALA A 135 -1.95 -8.55 -2.27
C ALA A 135 -2.37 -7.09 -2.54
N ALA A 136 -1.61 -6.35 -3.35
CA ALA A 136 -1.96 -4.99 -3.74
C ALA A 136 -3.31 -4.94 -4.47
N PHE A 137 -3.56 -5.86 -5.42
CA PHE A 137 -4.86 -5.99 -6.10
C PHE A 137 -6.00 -6.19 -5.10
N PHE A 138 -5.89 -7.12 -4.17
CA PHE A 138 -6.95 -7.38 -3.19
C PHE A 138 -7.21 -6.19 -2.27
N PHE A 139 -6.18 -5.43 -1.90
CA PHE A 139 -6.35 -4.21 -1.14
C PHE A 139 -7.11 -3.14 -1.94
N PHE A 140 -6.77 -2.91 -3.22
CA PHE A 140 -7.50 -1.98 -4.07
C PHE A 140 -8.93 -2.44 -4.33
N ALA A 141 -9.15 -3.74 -4.61
CA ALA A 141 -10.49 -4.30 -4.80
C ALA A 141 -11.37 -4.14 -3.55
N SER A 142 -10.79 -4.35 -2.35
CA SER A 142 -11.48 -4.11 -1.08
C SER A 142 -11.82 -2.63 -0.90
N SER A 143 -10.90 -1.73 -1.25
CA SER A 143 -11.13 -0.28 -1.21
C SER A 143 -12.28 0.14 -2.15
N ILE A 144 -12.33 -0.37 -3.38
CA ILE A 144 -13.40 -0.12 -4.35
C ILE A 144 -14.76 -0.52 -3.77
N ARG A 145 -14.85 -1.72 -3.19
CA ARG A 145 -16.08 -2.20 -2.56
C ARG A 145 -16.53 -1.27 -1.44
N LEU A 146 -15.62 -0.90 -0.54
CA LEU A 146 -15.93 -0.02 0.59
C LEU A 146 -16.36 1.39 0.13
N TYR A 147 -15.72 1.97 -0.89
CA TYR A 147 -16.18 3.25 -1.48
C TYR A 147 -17.58 3.13 -2.07
N GLY A 148 -17.91 2.00 -2.71
CA GLY A 148 -19.27 1.72 -3.22
C GLY A 148 -20.30 1.68 -2.09
N ASP A 149 -19.99 0.95 -1.01
CA ASP A 149 -20.87 0.86 0.17
C ASP A 149 -21.13 2.24 0.80
N VAL A 150 -20.07 3.06 0.96
CA VAL A 150 -20.17 4.44 1.45
C VAL A 150 -21.08 5.30 0.56
N GLY A 151 -21.00 5.10 -0.77
CA GLY A 151 -21.85 5.82 -1.73
C GLY A 151 -23.34 5.59 -1.50
N TYR A 152 -23.74 4.39 -1.11
CA TYR A 152 -25.12 4.09 -0.72
C TYR A 152 -25.47 4.63 0.68
N MET A 153 -24.55 4.47 1.63
CA MET A 153 -24.79 4.87 3.03
C MET A 153 -24.95 6.38 3.19
N ILE A 154 -24.18 7.18 2.48
CA ILE A 154 -24.17 8.65 2.60
C ILE A 154 -25.49 9.27 2.09
N ASN A 155 -26.15 8.60 1.13
CA ASN A 155 -27.41 9.02 0.53
C ASN A 155 -28.64 8.36 1.16
N ALA A 156 -28.45 7.38 2.03
CA ALA A 156 -29.54 6.68 2.69
C ALA A 156 -30.17 7.58 3.78
N ARG A 157 -31.24 8.28 3.40
CA ARG A 157 -32.03 9.06 4.38
C ARG A 157 -33.02 8.15 5.07
N TYR A 158 -32.90 8.00 6.39
CA TYR A 158 -33.91 7.32 7.17
C TYR A 158 -35.19 8.19 7.20
N THR A 159 -36.24 7.71 6.55
CA THR A 159 -37.57 8.37 6.48
C THR A 159 -38.46 8.00 7.70
N GLY A 160 -37.88 7.70 8.85
CA GLY A 160 -38.61 7.41 10.09
C GLY A 160 -38.96 8.69 10.84
N GLN A 161 -40.20 8.76 11.36
CA GLN A 161 -40.75 9.91 12.10
C GLN A 161 -40.02 10.25 13.43
N ASP A 162 -39.01 9.49 13.81
CA ASP A 162 -38.28 9.64 15.08
C ASP A 162 -36.78 9.86 14.84
N GLN A 163 -36.47 10.96 14.17
CA GLN A 163 -35.08 11.37 13.96
C GLN A 163 -34.57 12.16 15.18
N SER A 164 -34.18 11.48 16.24
CA SER A 164 -33.40 12.12 17.29
C SER A 164 -32.03 12.51 16.73
N GLU A 165 -31.56 13.71 17.10
CA GLU A 165 -30.27 14.26 16.67
C GLU A 165 -29.10 13.30 16.96
N SER A 166 -29.18 12.55 18.04
CA SER A 166 -28.24 11.48 18.42
C SER A 166 -28.11 10.36 17.40
N ARG A 167 -29.19 10.01 16.69
CA ARG A 167 -29.19 8.93 15.70
C ARG A 167 -28.49 9.36 14.39
N LYS A 168 -28.63 10.64 13.99
CA LYS A 168 -27.92 11.21 12.82
C LYS A 168 -26.41 11.26 13.04
N VAL A 169 -25.96 11.56 14.27
CA VAL A 169 -24.55 11.58 14.63
C VAL A 169 -23.93 10.17 14.54
N VAL A 170 -24.62 9.16 15.06
CA VAL A 170 -24.16 7.76 14.99
C VAL A 170 -24.06 7.28 13.53
N GLU A 171 -25.02 7.68 12.69
CA GLU A 171 -24.98 7.31 11.25
C GLU A 171 -23.80 7.96 10.53
N ALA A 172 -23.51 9.24 10.78
CA ALA A 172 -22.36 9.92 10.19
C ALA A 172 -21.03 9.34 10.66
N GLU A 173 -20.91 8.94 11.90
CA GLU A 173 -19.71 8.27 12.43
C GLU A 173 -19.49 6.91 11.78
N VAL A 174 -20.54 6.11 11.59
CA VAL A 174 -20.45 4.81 10.91
C VAL A 174 -20.01 4.98 9.46
N VAL A 175 -20.57 5.96 8.73
CA VAL A 175 -20.19 6.28 7.35
C VAL A 175 -18.74 6.75 7.30
N ALA A 176 -18.32 7.60 8.24
CA ALA A 176 -16.94 8.09 8.33
C ALA A 176 -15.94 6.96 8.61
N ASP A 177 -16.27 6.01 9.51
CA ASP A 177 -15.45 4.83 9.78
C ASP A 177 -15.30 3.96 8.52
N GLN A 178 -16.41 3.72 7.81
CA GLN A 178 -16.38 2.94 6.57
C GLN A 178 -15.53 3.63 5.48
N LEU A 179 -15.65 4.96 5.34
CA LEU A 179 -14.84 5.75 4.43
C LEU A 179 -13.34 5.72 4.82
N ASN A 180 -13.03 5.76 6.11
CA ASN A 180 -11.68 5.63 6.61
C ASN A 180 -11.09 4.25 6.32
N ARG A 181 -11.86 3.17 6.51
CA ARG A 181 -11.47 1.81 6.13
C ARG A 181 -11.18 1.70 4.63
N ALA A 182 -12.01 2.32 3.77
CA ALA A 182 -11.75 2.37 2.34
C ALA A 182 -10.41 3.03 2.02
N GLY A 183 -10.13 4.17 2.63
CA GLY A 183 -8.86 4.89 2.51
C GLY A 183 -7.66 4.08 3.03
N ASP A 184 -7.84 3.31 4.10
CA ASP A 184 -6.80 2.46 4.66
C ASP A 184 -6.45 1.29 3.73
N HIS A 185 -7.45 0.65 3.11
CA HIS A 185 -7.21 -0.38 2.10
C HIS A 185 -6.52 0.19 0.85
N TYR A 186 -6.95 1.36 0.38
CA TYR A 186 -6.28 2.07 -0.72
C TYR A 186 -4.79 2.29 -0.42
N ARG A 187 -4.49 2.80 0.76
CA ARG A 187 -3.11 3.03 1.21
C ARG A 187 -2.29 1.75 1.29
N MET A 188 -2.88 0.64 1.80
CA MET A 188 -2.19 -0.66 1.84
C MET A 188 -1.86 -1.16 0.43
N GLY A 189 -2.77 -0.99 -0.53
CA GLY A 189 -2.51 -1.27 -1.94
C GLY A 189 -1.35 -0.44 -2.51
N MET A 190 -1.31 0.87 -2.21
CA MET A 190 -0.21 1.76 -2.60
C MET A 190 1.13 1.30 -2.00
N ARG A 191 1.14 0.89 -0.73
CA ARG A 191 2.35 0.34 -0.10
C ARG A 191 2.81 -0.95 -0.76
N GLY A 192 1.88 -1.79 -1.23
CA GLY A 192 2.18 -2.94 -2.07
C GLY A 192 2.90 -2.54 -3.36
N PHE A 193 2.49 -1.46 -4.02
CA PHE A 193 3.20 -0.95 -5.20
C PHE A 193 4.59 -0.39 -4.87
N TYR A 194 4.73 0.35 -3.78
CA TYR A 194 6.05 0.83 -3.38
C TYR A 194 7.00 -0.31 -3.01
N SER A 195 6.49 -1.36 -2.35
CA SER A 195 7.28 -2.55 -1.99
C SER A 195 7.69 -3.38 -3.21
N MET A 196 6.97 -3.26 -4.34
CA MET A 196 7.35 -3.91 -5.60
C MET A 196 8.70 -3.40 -6.12
N VAL A 197 9.05 -2.13 -5.91
CA VAL A 197 10.29 -1.53 -6.44
C VAL A 197 11.52 -2.27 -5.93
N PRO A 198 11.76 -2.45 -4.63
CA PRO A 198 12.88 -3.25 -4.15
C PRO A 198 12.84 -4.70 -4.66
N LEU A 199 11.66 -5.33 -4.76
CA LEU A 199 11.53 -6.69 -5.25
C LEU A 199 11.94 -6.83 -6.72
N VAL A 200 11.67 -5.81 -7.56
CA VAL A 200 12.16 -5.76 -8.95
C VAL A 200 13.68 -5.58 -8.96
N PHE A 201 14.23 -4.71 -8.13
CA PHE A 201 15.69 -4.53 -8.05
C PHE A 201 16.41 -5.77 -7.50
N TRP A 202 15.71 -6.66 -6.78
CA TRP A 202 16.27 -7.95 -6.32
C TRP A 202 16.70 -8.87 -7.46
N PHE A 203 16.11 -8.73 -8.66
CA PHE A 203 16.53 -9.50 -9.83
C PHE A 203 17.96 -9.14 -10.28
N PHE A 204 18.44 -7.94 -10.00
CA PHE A 204 19.80 -7.50 -10.28
C PHE A 204 20.82 -7.88 -9.20
N GLY A 205 20.34 -8.42 -8.07
CA GLY A 205 21.16 -8.89 -6.96
C GLY A 205 20.70 -8.42 -5.58
N PRO A 206 21.16 -9.09 -4.51
CA PRO A 206 20.73 -8.80 -3.14
C PRO A 206 21.12 -7.38 -2.65
N ILE A 207 22.23 -6.84 -3.15
CA ILE A 207 22.69 -5.48 -2.80
C ILE A 207 21.72 -4.43 -3.37
N PHE A 208 21.21 -4.64 -4.59
CA PHE A 208 20.23 -3.74 -5.20
C PHE A 208 18.88 -3.76 -4.48
N LEU A 209 18.46 -4.94 -3.97
CA LEU A 209 17.29 -5.06 -3.09
C LEU A 209 17.43 -4.12 -1.88
N LEU A 210 18.57 -4.16 -1.18
CA LEU A 210 18.79 -3.33 0.01
C LEU A 210 18.87 -1.84 -0.35
N GLY A 211 19.61 -1.48 -1.40
CA GLY A 211 19.71 -0.09 -1.86
C GLY A 211 18.35 0.50 -2.21
N ALA A 212 17.55 -0.23 -3.00
CA ALA A 212 16.20 0.17 -3.34
C ALA A 212 15.26 0.21 -2.12
N SER A 213 15.46 -0.69 -1.14
CA SER A 213 14.68 -0.69 0.12
C SER A 213 14.91 0.56 0.94
N VAL A 214 16.18 0.95 1.12
CA VAL A 214 16.54 2.20 1.82
C VAL A 214 15.94 3.40 1.11
N LEU A 215 16.04 3.45 -0.23
CA LEU A 215 15.49 4.53 -1.03
C LEU A 215 13.97 4.63 -0.84
N VAL A 216 13.24 3.52 -0.99
CA VAL A 216 11.77 3.49 -0.88
C VAL A 216 11.33 3.86 0.54
N VAL A 217 11.97 3.33 1.58
CA VAL A 217 11.63 3.66 2.97
C VAL A 217 11.89 5.14 3.25
N THR A 218 12.98 5.71 2.72
CA THR A 218 13.28 7.14 2.85
C THR A 218 12.21 8.00 2.17
N ILE A 219 11.83 7.65 0.94
CA ILE A 219 10.76 8.34 0.20
C ILE A 219 9.45 8.26 0.98
N LEU A 220 9.06 7.07 1.45
CA LEU A 220 7.85 6.88 2.24
C LEU A 220 7.87 7.70 3.53
N PHE A 221 9.00 7.77 4.21
CA PHE A 221 9.15 8.59 5.42
C PHE A 221 8.89 10.07 5.14
N HIS A 222 9.38 10.60 4.02
CA HIS A 222 9.11 11.99 3.63
C HIS A 222 7.66 12.21 3.19
N LEU A 223 7.03 11.23 2.51
CA LEU A 223 5.65 11.32 2.06
C LEU A 223 4.63 11.16 3.20
N ASP A 224 4.92 10.31 4.18
CA ASP A 224 4.01 10.01 5.30
C ASP A 224 4.08 11.07 6.42
N ARG A 225 5.15 11.87 6.46
CA ARG A 225 5.35 12.90 7.49
C ARG A 225 4.73 14.22 7.08
N THR A 226 4.00 14.84 8.01
CA THR A 226 3.43 16.18 7.83
C THR A 226 4.48 17.25 8.22
N HIS A 227 4.85 18.12 7.28
CA HIS A 227 5.89 19.16 7.52
C HIS A 227 5.29 20.50 7.97
N ALA A 228 4.00 20.74 7.83
CA ALA A 228 3.44 22.09 7.87
C ALA A 228 2.32 22.36 8.89
N MET A 229 1.88 21.39 9.67
CA MET A 229 0.73 21.58 10.57
C MET A 229 1.04 21.39 12.07
N GLU A 230 2.28 21.13 12.44
CA GLU A 230 2.65 20.89 13.83
C GLU A 230 2.58 22.19 14.68
N GLU A 231 2.77 23.38 14.08
CA GLU A 231 2.81 24.66 14.82
C GLU A 231 1.46 25.39 14.91
N ASP A 232 0.57 25.26 13.91
CA ASP A 232 -0.64 26.07 13.88
C ASP A 232 -1.83 25.42 14.59
N PHE A 233 -1.91 24.09 14.64
CA PHE A 233 -3.00 23.39 15.33
C PHE A 233 -2.93 23.47 16.87
N TYR A 234 -1.73 23.64 17.44
CA TYR A 234 -1.55 23.80 18.88
C TYR A 234 -1.69 25.25 19.37
N LYS A 235 -1.83 26.23 18.47
CA LYS A 235 -2.02 27.64 18.84
C LYS A 235 -3.47 28.08 18.96
N GLU A 236 -4.43 27.26 18.51
CA GLU A 236 -5.87 27.58 18.55
C GLU A 236 -6.68 26.73 19.54
N THR A 237 -6.04 25.86 20.32
CA THR A 237 -6.65 25.13 21.45
C THR A 237 -6.05 25.58 22.77
#